data_6e750c5b1f926aed76a618e59b53cbd8
#
_entry.id   6e750c5b1f926aed76a618e59b53cbd8
#
_cell.length_a   1.000
_cell.length_b   1.000
_cell.length_c   1.000
_cell.angle_alpha   90.00
_cell.angle_beta   90.00
_cell.angle_gamma   90.00
#
_symmetry.space_group_name_H-M   'P 1'
#
loop_
_entity.id
_entity.type
_entity.pdbx_description
1 polymer ?
#
loop_
_entity_poly.entity_id
_entity_poly.type
_entity_poly.pdbx_seq_one_letter_code
_entity_poly.pdbx_strand_id
1 'polypeptide(L)'
;LFATIGERGQGDVGQNLNSHAGSIIRINLDGSIPENPFEGELKEIFMIGVRNPQGMALSKEGDLIISNHGAKGGDFIGQVESGSNYGWNKIGWGGTNYIGTKIGDGIPFKEEYKYPLLSWVPSIAPSDLIFYYGNEFPEWNGDILVTSLKYKLLIKLEYKDEKVINKQIVFKD
;
A
#
# COMPACT_ATOMS: atom_id res chain seq x y z
N LEU A 1 -7.17 -1.53 -15.89
CA LEU A 1 -5.84 -1.09 -15.53
C LEU A 1 -5.88 -0.29 -14.23
N PHE A 2 -4.97 -0.60 -13.28
CA PHE A 2 -4.74 0.20 -12.09
C PHE A 2 -3.38 0.88 -12.15
N ALA A 3 -3.27 2.08 -11.58
CA ALA A 3 -1.99 2.77 -11.41
C ALA A 3 -1.93 3.44 -10.05
N THR A 4 -0.77 3.38 -9.41
CA THR A 4 -0.49 4.00 -8.11
C THR A 4 0.23 5.32 -8.29
N ILE A 5 -0.18 6.33 -7.54
CA ILE A 5 0.39 7.68 -7.64
C ILE A 5 0.74 8.18 -6.23
N GLY A 6 2.03 8.45 -6.00
CA GLY A 6 2.52 8.99 -4.74
C GLY A 6 2.11 10.46 -4.51
N GLU A 7 2.07 10.89 -3.26
CA GLU A 7 1.68 12.26 -2.84
C GLU A 7 2.76 13.34 -3.12
N ARG A 8 3.95 12.92 -3.54
CA ARG A 8 5.05 13.77 -4.02
C ARG A 8 5.52 14.84 -3.00
N GLY A 9 5.46 14.53 -1.71
CA GLY A 9 5.83 15.43 -0.62
C GLY A 9 4.79 16.49 -0.28
N GLN A 10 3.56 16.36 -0.78
CA GLN A 10 2.48 17.33 -0.59
C GLN A 10 1.43 16.85 0.43
N GLY A 11 1.82 16.08 1.41
CA GLY A 11 1.03 15.52 2.52
C GLY A 11 -0.50 15.52 2.38
N ASP A 12 -1.15 16.66 2.57
CA ASP A 12 -2.61 16.79 2.56
C ASP A 12 -3.27 16.44 1.22
N VAL A 13 -2.52 16.41 0.12
CA VAL A 13 -3.06 16.10 -1.20
C VAL A 13 -3.62 14.68 -1.28
N GLY A 14 -3.12 13.76 -0.43
CA GLY A 14 -3.62 12.40 -0.35
C GLY A 14 -5.09 12.25 0.06
N GLN A 15 -5.72 13.33 0.52
CA GLN A 15 -7.15 13.40 0.86
C GLN A 15 -7.96 14.23 -0.14
N ASN A 16 -7.35 14.70 -1.23
CA ASN A 16 -7.98 15.60 -2.19
C ASN A 16 -8.43 14.86 -3.45
N LEU A 17 -9.73 14.71 -3.63
CA LEU A 17 -10.35 14.05 -4.81
C LEU A 17 -10.17 14.83 -6.13
N ASN A 18 -9.64 16.04 -6.09
CA ASN A 18 -9.30 16.83 -7.27
C ASN A 18 -7.81 16.74 -7.63
N SER A 19 -7.10 15.75 -7.07
CA SER A 19 -5.71 15.45 -7.38
C SER A 19 -5.48 13.94 -7.43
N HIS A 20 -4.75 13.46 -8.43
CA HIS A 20 -4.33 12.05 -8.46
C HIS A 20 -3.24 11.72 -7.42
N ALA A 21 -2.54 12.73 -6.90
CA ALA A 21 -1.45 12.51 -5.96
C ALA A 21 -1.95 11.90 -4.63
N GLY A 22 -1.34 10.80 -4.21
CA GLY A 22 -1.76 10.05 -3.02
C GLY A 22 -2.97 9.14 -3.26
N SER A 23 -3.19 8.73 -4.51
CA SER A 23 -4.31 7.86 -4.89
C SER A 23 -3.89 6.63 -5.71
N ILE A 24 -4.85 5.74 -5.89
CA ILE A 24 -4.82 4.68 -6.88
C ILE A 24 -5.95 4.95 -7.86
N ILE A 25 -5.63 4.97 -9.14
CA ILE A 25 -6.59 5.19 -10.22
C ILE A 25 -6.94 3.89 -10.94
N ARG A 26 -8.15 3.84 -11.51
CA ARG A 26 -8.61 2.72 -12.34
C ARG A 26 -9.20 3.24 -13.64
N ILE A 27 -8.70 2.71 -14.76
CA ILE A 27 -9.19 3.01 -16.12
C ILE A 27 -9.38 1.71 -16.91
N ASN A 28 -10.23 1.72 -17.92
CA ASN A 28 -10.34 0.63 -18.87
C ASN A 28 -9.14 0.62 -19.84
N LEU A 29 -8.91 -0.50 -20.54
CA LEU A 29 -7.79 -0.63 -21.47
C LEU A 29 -7.94 0.27 -22.71
N ASP A 30 -9.16 0.65 -23.06
CA ASP A 30 -9.47 1.58 -24.14
C ASP A 30 -9.35 3.07 -23.72
N GLY A 31 -8.97 3.33 -22.47
CA GLY A 31 -8.84 4.66 -21.89
C GLY A 31 -10.13 5.25 -21.33
N SER A 32 -11.25 4.58 -21.49
CA SER A 32 -12.52 5.02 -20.88
C SER A 32 -12.44 4.83 -19.34
N ILE A 33 -13.26 5.60 -18.62
CA ILE A 33 -13.28 5.55 -17.16
C ILE A 33 -14.47 4.68 -16.72
N PRO A 34 -14.23 3.56 -16.00
CA PRO A 34 -15.31 2.77 -15.44
C PRO A 34 -15.97 3.50 -14.28
N GLU A 35 -17.14 3.03 -13.85
CA GLU A 35 -17.76 3.54 -12.63
C GLU A 35 -16.80 3.33 -11.43
N ASN A 36 -16.40 4.42 -10.81
CA ASN A 36 -15.52 4.46 -9.65
C ASN A 36 -16.26 5.10 -8.44
N PRO A 37 -15.79 4.83 -7.21
CA PRO A 37 -16.58 5.05 -5.99
C PRO A 37 -16.69 6.50 -5.55
N PHE A 38 -15.86 7.40 -6.07
CA PHE A 38 -15.82 8.80 -5.63
C PHE A 38 -16.56 9.74 -6.57
N GLU A 39 -17.39 10.60 -5.96
CA GLU A 39 -18.01 11.74 -6.67
C GLU A 39 -17.03 12.92 -6.62
N GLY A 40 -16.18 13.04 -7.62
CA GLY A 40 -15.21 14.12 -7.78
C GLY A 40 -15.03 14.51 -9.25
N GLU A 41 -14.15 15.48 -9.52
CA GLU A 41 -13.81 15.86 -10.90
C GLU A 41 -12.97 14.77 -11.59
N LEU A 42 -12.10 14.09 -10.83
CA LEU A 42 -11.22 13.02 -11.31
C LEU A 42 -11.92 11.66 -11.15
N LYS A 43 -12.71 11.29 -12.14
CA LYS A 43 -13.55 10.07 -12.15
C LYS A 43 -12.74 8.76 -12.09
N GLU A 44 -11.47 8.79 -12.46
CA GLU A 44 -10.57 7.63 -12.44
C GLU A 44 -10.07 7.26 -11.06
N ILE A 45 -10.25 8.10 -10.04
CA ILE A 45 -9.82 7.80 -8.66
C ILE A 45 -10.63 6.62 -8.12
N PHE A 46 -9.91 5.56 -7.72
CA PHE A 46 -10.46 4.32 -7.18
C PHE A 46 -10.28 4.20 -5.66
N MET A 47 -9.13 4.67 -5.15
CA MET A 47 -8.76 4.64 -3.74
C MET A 47 -7.83 5.82 -3.42
N ILE A 48 -7.89 6.35 -2.20
CA ILE A 48 -7.09 7.50 -1.76
C ILE A 48 -6.31 7.22 -0.47
N GLY A 49 -5.54 8.21 -0.03
CA GLY A 49 -4.88 8.20 1.28
C GLY A 49 -3.62 7.35 1.34
N VAL A 50 -3.00 7.05 0.21
CA VAL A 50 -1.66 6.45 0.15
C VAL A 50 -0.59 7.53 0.14
N ARG A 51 0.61 7.20 0.61
CA ARG A 51 1.73 8.15 0.61
C ARG A 51 2.63 7.98 -0.61
N ASN A 52 3.27 6.86 -0.72
CA ASN A 52 4.21 6.55 -1.80
C ASN A 52 4.18 5.04 -2.09
N PRO A 53 3.15 4.56 -2.79
CA PRO A 53 3.06 3.16 -3.17
C PRO A 53 4.15 2.82 -4.20
N GLN A 54 4.72 1.61 -4.08
CA GLN A 54 5.81 1.12 -4.92
C GLN A 54 5.38 -0.10 -5.73
N GLY A 55 5.21 -1.25 -5.08
CA GLY A 55 4.77 -2.47 -5.72
C GLY A 55 3.25 -2.63 -5.73
N MET A 56 2.75 -3.35 -6.72
CA MET A 56 1.35 -3.78 -6.82
C MET A 56 1.27 -5.16 -7.46
N ALA A 57 0.60 -6.10 -6.82
CA ALA A 57 0.43 -7.46 -7.31
C ALA A 57 -1.02 -7.93 -7.16
N LEU A 58 -1.45 -8.77 -8.10
CA LEU A 58 -2.77 -9.39 -8.13
C LEU A 58 -2.62 -10.88 -7.79
N SER A 59 -3.40 -11.36 -6.81
CA SER A 59 -3.49 -12.77 -6.49
C SER A 59 -4.31 -13.53 -7.55
N LYS A 60 -4.24 -14.86 -7.54
CA LYS A 60 -5.10 -15.71 -8.39
C LYS A 60 -6.58 -15.64 -7.99
N GLU A 61 -6.83 -15.30 -6.75
CA GLU A 61 -8.17 -15.15 -6.16
C GLU A 61 -8.80 -13.77 -6.49
N GLY A 62 -7.97 -12.81 -6.98
CA GLY A 62 -8.43 -11.49 -7.37
C GLY A 62 -8.05 -10.38 -6.39
N ASP A 63 -7.31 -10.68 -5.32
CA ASP A 63 -6.84 -9.67 -4.36
C ASP A 63 -5.76 -8.80 -4.99
N LEU A 64 -5.98 -7.51 -5.02
CA LEU A 64 -4.98 -6.53 -5.45
C LEU A 64 -4.30 -5.92 -4.24
N ILE A 65 -2.99 -6.13 -4.11
CA ILE A 65 -2.19 -5.73 -2.94
C ILE A 65 -1.14 -4.71 -3.36
N ILE A 66 -0.89 -3.73 -2.50
CA ILE A 66 0.19 -2.74 -2.67
C ILE A 66 1.20 -2.79 -1.54
N SER A 67 2.43 -2.40 -1.84
CA SER A 67 3.40 -1.91 -0.85
C SER A 67 3.43 -0.38 -0.86
N ASN A 68 3.54 0.23 0.31
CA ASN A 68 3.53 1.69 0.44
C ASN A 68 4.58 2.16 1.44
N HIS A 69 5.33 3.20 1.09
CA HIS A 69 6.25 3.86 2.02
C HIS A 69 5.51 4.83 2.94
N GLY A 70 5.72 4.65 4.24
CA GLY A 70 5.50 5.70 5.24
C GLY A 70 6.59 6.78 5.17
N ALA A 71 6.71 7.59 6.21
CA ALA A 71 7.82 8.55 6.34
C ALA A 71 8.97 7.92 7.17
N LYS A 72 9.08 8.21 8.46
CA LYS A 72 10.01 7.53 9.36
C LYS A 72 9.29 6.38 10.06
N GLY A 73 9.08 5.26 9.37
CA GLY A 73 8.18 4.17 9.75
C GLY A 73 6.78 4.33 9.16
N GLY A 74 5.93 3.34 9.39
CA GLY A 74 4.59 3.29 8.82
C GLY A 74 4.56 2.81 7.36
N ASP A 75 5.62 2.17 6.87
CA ASP A 75 5.53 1.41 5.63
C ASP A 75 4.51 0.29 5.80
N PHE A 76 3.78 -0.05 4.75
CA PHE A 76 2.78 -1.10 4.88
C PHE A 76 2.55 -1.92 3.61
N ILE A 77 1.94 -3.07 3.78
CA ILE A 77 1.27 -3.86 2.76
C ILE A 77 -0.24 -3.72 2.99
N GLY A 78 -0.98 -3.45 1.93
CA GLY A 78 -2.41 -3.24 2.04
C GLY A 78 -3.20 -3.61 0.79
N GLN A 79 -4.48 -3.94 0.98
CA GLN A 79 -5.40 -4.24 -0.11
C GLN A 79 -5.86 -2.97 -0.84
N VAL A 80 -6.04 -3.08 -2.14
CA VAL A 80 -6.66 -2.05 -2.98
C VAL A 80 -8.15 -2.36 -3.09
N GLU A 81 -8.96 -1.53 -2.48
CA GLU A 81 -10.41 -1.69 -2.46
C GLU A 81 -11.13 -0.43 -2.92
N SER A 82 -12.25 -0.62 -3.59
CA SER A 82 -13.09 0.46 -4.08
C SER A 82 -13.53 1.40 -2.96
N GLY A 83 -13.27 2.70 -3.11
CA GLY A 83 -13.70 3.73 -2.15
C GLY A 83 -12.89 3.78 -0.85
N SER A 84 -11.89 2.94 -0.68
CA SER A 84 -11.08 2.91 0.53
C SER A 84 -10.16 4.11 0.65
N ASN A 85 -9.83 4.47 1.91
CA ASN A 85 -8.92 5.54 2.26
C ASN A 85 -7.95 5.07 3.34
N TYR A 86 -6.64 5.04 3.05
CA TYR A 86 -5.62 4.68 4.02
C TYR A 86 -5.24 5.82 4.98
N GLY A 87 -5.76 7.03 4.77
CA GLY A 87 -5.68 8.14 5.73
C GLY A 87 -4.40 8.97 5.71
N TRP A 88 -3.53 8.85 4.70
CA TRP A 88 -2.40 9.77 4.58
C TRP A 88 -2.88 11.21 4.31
N ASN A 89 -2.41 12.28 4.99
CA ASN A 89 -1.47 12.29 6.12
C ASN A 89 -2.18 12.60 7.46
N LYS A 90 -3.44 12.16 7.61
CA LYS A 90 -4.19 12.29 8.86
C LYS A 90 -3.71 11.28 9.89
N ILE A 91 -3.23 10.12 9.42
CA ILE A 91 -2.55 9.09 10.20
C ILE A 91 -1.25 8.67 9.51
N GLY A 92 -0.32 8.05 10.25
CA GLY A 92 0.99 7.62 9.75
C GLY A 92 1.31 6.14 10.01
N TRP A 93 0.32 5.31 10.29
CA TRP A 93 0.44 3.85 10.50
C TRP A 93 1.54 3.45 11.50
N GLY A 94 1.71 4.27 12.55
CA GLY A 94 2.73 4.12 13.60
C GLY A 94 4.05 4.84 13.30
N GLY A 95 4.22 5.41 12.11
CA GLY A 95 5.39 6.22 11.76
C GLY A 95 5.29 7.68 12.23
N THR A 96 6.41 8.38 12.09
CA THR A 96 6.53 9.83 12.32
C THR A 96 7.07 10.53 11.07
N ASN A 97 7.07 11.86 11.05
CA ASN A 97 7.82 12.61 10.06
C ASN A 97 9.33 12.38 10.21
N TYR A 98 10.12 12.70 9.20
CA TYR A 98 11.57 12.45 9.18
C TYR A 98 12.32 13.10 10.34
N ILE A 99 11.87 14.28 10.79
CA ILE A 99 12.42 14.98 11.96
C ILE A 99 11.83 14.51 13.30
N GLY A 100 10.99 13.45 13.29
CA GLY A 100 10.40 12.86 14.49
C GLY A 100 9.09 13.50 14.98
N THR A 101 8.56 14.49 14.27
CA THR A 101 7.25 15.08 14.60
C THR A 101 6.10 14.11 14.24
N LYS A 102 4.98 14.28 14.90
CA LYS A 102 3.77 13.48 14.65
C LYS A 102 3.25 13.70 13.23
N ILE A 103 2.63 12.67 12.67
CA ILE A 103 1.80 12.74 11.47
C ILE A 103 0.35 12.84 11.95
N GLY A 104 -0.38 13.83 11.43
CA GLY A 104 -1.73 14.13 11.91
C GLY A 104 -1.76 14.33 13.43
N ASP A 105 -2.71 13.69 14.10
CA ASP A 105 -2.84 13.73 15.56
C ASP A 105 -1.82 12.84 16.29
N GLY A 106 -1.00 12.08 15.55
CA GLY A 106 -0.06 11.10 16.09
C GLY A 106 -0.72 9.77 16.50
N ILE A 107 -1.99 9.58 16.17
CA ILE A 107 -2.70 8.31 16.36
C ILE A 107 -2.32 7.41 15.18
N PRO A 108 -1.78 6.18 15.43
CA PRO A 108 -1.30 5.32 14.34
C PRO A 108 -2.41 4.81 13.43
N PHE A 109 -3.57 4.50 13.98
CA PHE A 109 -4.72 3.96 13.25
C PHE A 109 -6.01 4.59 13.78
N LYS A 110 -6.99 4.81 12.89
CA LYS A 110 -8.34 5.30 13.21
C LYS A 110 -9.36 4.47 12.46
N GLU A 111 -10.52 4.21 13.06
CA GLU A 111 -11.58 3.38 12.48
C GLU A 111 -12.15 3.92 11.16
N GLU A 112 -12.07 5.23 10.95
CA GLU A 112 -12.51 5.89 9.71
C GLU A 112 -11.62 5.58 8.49
N TYR A 113 -10.41 5.02 8.71
CA TYR A 113 -9.45 4.67 7.65
C TYR A 113 -9.24 3.17 7.56
N LYS A 114 -8.92 2.71 6.34
CA LYS A 114 -8.60 1.31 6.10
C LYS A 114 -7.33 0.91 6.86
N TYR A 115 -7.41 -0.22 7.54
CA TYR A 115 -6.24 -0.82 8.19
C TYR A 115 -5.38 -1.56 7.16
N PRO A 116 -4.05 -1.38 7.19
CA PRO A 116 -3.15 -2.20 6.39
C PRO A 116 -3.12 -3.66 6.90
N LEU A 117 -2.77 -4.58 6.00
CA LEU A 117 -2.55 -6.00 6.35
C LEU A 117 -1.35 -6.17 7.29
N LEU A 118 -0.34 -5.35 7.10
CA LEU A 118 0.88 -5.31 7.90
C LEU A 118 1.54 -3.95 7.78
N SER A 119 2.03 -3.39 8.89
CA SER A 119 2.86 -2.18 8.88
C SER A 119 4.22 -2.42 9.55
N TRP A 120 5.21 -1.61 9.17
CA TRP A 120 6.57 -1.64 9.72
C TRP A 120 6.96 -0.33 10.39
N VAL A 121 7.38 -0.44 11.64
CA VAL A 121 8.05 0.61 12.40
C VAL A 121 9.27 -0.03 13.08
N PRO A 122 10.48 0.37 12.73
CA PRO A 122 10.88 1.39 11.75
C PRO A 122 10.63 1.02 10.30
N SER A 123 10.71 2.01 9.39
CA SER A 123 10.61 1.83 7.94
C SER A 123 11.63 0.82 7.42
N ILE A 124 11.18 -0.06 6.53
CA ILE A 124 12.02 -1.00 5.77
C ILE A 124 12.23 -0.55 4.32
N ALA A 125 11.50 0.46 3.87
CA ALA A 125 11.43 0.92 2.48
C ALA A 125 11.09 -0.26 1.52
N PRO A 126 9.87 -0.79 1.55
CA PRO A 126 9.46 -1.87 0.64
C PRO A 126 9.50 -1.36 -0.80
N SER A 127 10.21 -2.08 -1.71
CA SER A 127 10.40 -1.61 -3.08
C SER A 127 9.42 -2.23 -4.05
N ASP A 128 9.11 -3.50 -3.87
CA ASP A 128 8.16 -4.23 -4.73
C ASP A 128 7.58 -5.42 -3.98
N LEU A 129 6.54 -6.02 -4.53
CA LEU A 129 5.95 -7.24 -4.04
C LEU A 129 5.38 -8.09 -5.19
N ILE A 130 5.35 -9.40 -4.96
CA ILE A 130 4.68 -10.36 -5.85
C ILE A 130 3.95 -11.40 -5.01
N PHE A 131 2.90 -11.99 -5.57
CA PHE A 131 2.43 -13.31 -5.11
C PHE A 131 3.31 -14.39 -5.70
N TYR A 132 3.80 -15.30 -4.88
CA TYR A 132 4.59 -16.41 -5.36
C TYR A 132 3.68 -17.56 -5.83
N TYR A 133 3.90 -18.00 -7.05
CA TYR A 133 3.28 -19.17 -7.64
C TYR A 133 4.33 -19.93 -8.46
N GLY A 134 4.97 -20.90 -7.83
CA GLY A 134 6.09 -21.61 -8.46
C GLY A 134 6.24 -23.03 -7.94
N ASN A 135 7.13 -23.79 -8.58
CA ASN A 135 7.40 -25.19 -8.27
C ASN A 135 8.63 -25.38 -7.37
N GLU A 136 9.53 -24.39 -7.30
CA GLU A 136 10.78 -24.49 -6.53
C GLU A 136 10.52 -24.47 -5.02
N PHE A 137 9.51 -23.69 -4.58
CA PHE A 137 9.08 -23.59 -3.18
C PHE A 137 7.56 -23.78 -3.11
N PRO A 138 7.06 -25.02 -3.32
CA PRO A 138 5.62 -25.27 -3.42
C PRO A 138 4.84 -24.86 -2.17
N GLU A 139 5.48 -24.88 -1.00
CA GLU A 139 4.89 -24.44 0.28
C GLU A 139 4.72 -22.91 0.40
N TRP A 140 5.26 -22.14 -0.56
CA TRP A 140 5.08 -20.68 -0.61
C TRP A 140 3.98 -20.24 -1.57
N ASN A 141 3.31 -21.19 -2.24
CA ASN A 141 2.26 -20.85 -3.20
C ASN A 141 1.13 -20.05 -2.53
N GLY A 142 0.88 -18.86 -3.05
CA GLY A 142 -0.08 -17.89 -2.50
C GLY A 142 0.50 -16.90 -1.50
N ASP A 143 1.75 -17.08 -1.04
CA ASP A 143 2.44 -16.13 -0.17
C ASP A 143 2.89 -14.89 -0.95
N ILE A 144 3.06 -13.79 -0.22
CA ILE A 144 3.58 -12.53 -0.77
C ILE A 144 5.08 -12.44 -0.49
N LEU A 145 5.88 -12.21 -1.54
CA LEU A 145 7.28 -11.86 -1.40
C LEU A 145 7.46 -10.36 -1.53
N VAL A 146 8.13 -9.75 -0.55
CA VAL A 146 8.36 -8.30 -0.48
C VAL A 146 9.85 -8.02 -0.41
N THR A 147 10.33 -7.11 -1.23
CA THR A 147 11.72 -6.63 -1.19
C THR A 147 11.84 -5.33 -0.39
N SER A 148 12.99 -5.12 0.26
CA SER A 148 13.31 -3.94 1.07
C SER A 148 14.57 -3.25 0.58
N LEU A 149 14.48 -1.99 0.21
CA LEU A 149 15.62 -1.16 -0.19
C LEU A 149 16.55 -0.86 0.98
N LYS A 150 15.98 -0.51 2.14
CA LYS A 150 16.77 -0.01 3.28
C LYS A 150 17.69 -1.06 3.89
N TYR A 151 17.23 -2.30 3.97
CA TYR A 151 17.95 -3.38 4.64
C TYR A 151 18.32 -4.51 3.71
N LYS A 152 18.11 -4.35 2.39
CA LYS A 152 18.39 -5.36 1.35
C LYS A 152 17.81 -6.72 1.73
N LEU A 153 16.53 -6.75 2.06
CA LEU A 153 15.81 -7.95 2.49
C LEU A 153 14.92 -8.49 1.36
N LEU A 154 14.75 -9.82 1.39
CA LEU A 154 13.57 -10.48 0.83
C LEU A 154 12.75 -11.04 2.00
N ILE A 155 11.51 -10.64 2.10
CA ILE A 155 10.60 -11.01 3.18
C ILE A 155 9.48 -11.84 2.56
N LYS A 156 9.19 -13.00 3.14
CA LYS A 156 8.01 -13.80 2.84
C LYS A 156 6.93 -13.49 3.85
N LEU A 157 5.74 -13.18 3.35
CA LEU A 157 4.53 -12.99 4.13
C LEU A 157 3.58 -14.15 3.82
N GLU A 158 3.28 -14.94 4.81
CA GLU A 158 2.26 -15.99 4.69
C GLU A 158 0.89 -15.33 4.61
N TYR A 159 0.25 -15.43 3.44
CA TYR A 159 -1.01 -14.78 3.14
C TYR A 159 -2.12 -15.81 3.02
N LYS A 160 -3.14 -15.68 3.84
CA LYS A 160 -4.27 -16.59 3.87
C LYS A 160 -5.54 -15.86 4.34
N ASP A 161 -6.66 -16.17 3.69
CA ASP A 161 -7.97 -15.61 4.02
C ASP A 161 -7.90 -14.07 4.15
N GLU A 162 -7.29 -13.41 3.16
CA GLU A 162 -7.09 -11.95 3.07
C GLU A 162 -6.30 -11.35 4.25
N LYS A 163 -5.44 -12.13 4.89
CA LYS A 163 -4.62 -11.72 6.04
C LYS A 163 -3.17 -12.15 5.91
N VAL A 164 -2.29 -11.33 6.44
CA VAL A 164 -0.90 -11.74 6.70
C VAL A 164 -0.86 -12.40 8.08
N ILE A 165 -0.64 -13.71 8.11
CA ILE A 165 -0.63 -14.51 9.35
C ILE A 165 0.76 -14.74 9.91
N ASN A 166 1.80 -14.62 9.06
CA ASN A 166 3.19 -14.76 9.48
C ASN A 166 4.12 -13.94 8.57
N LYS A 167 5.31 -13.59 9.05
CA LYS A 167 6.37 -12.96 8.26
C LYS A 167 7.73 -13.58 8.56
N GLN A 168 8.53 -13.80 7.54
CA GLN A 168 9.86 -14.37 7.63
C GLN A 168 10.83 -13.63 6.70
N ILE A 169 12.03 -13.28 7.21
CA ILE A 169 13.13 -12.84 6.36
C ILE A 169 13.74 -14.09 5.74
N VAL A 170 13.65 -14.22 4.41
CA VAL A 170 14.19 -15.39 3.68
C VAL A 170 15.54 -15.10 3.06
N PHE A 171 15.88 -13.82 2.87
CA PHE A 171 17.20 -13.39 2.42
C PHE A 171 17.56 -12.03 3.01
N LYS A 172 18.84 -11.84 3.32
CA LYS A 172 19.44 -10.57 3.75
C LYS A 172 20.87 -10.49 3.20
N ASP A 173 21.17 -9.40 2.45
CA ASP A 173 22.52 -9.06 1.97
C ASP A 173 23.30 -8.24 3.00
#